data_d5b9a9aa57101b000b50e200abe915a2
#
_entry.id   d5b9a9aa57101b000b50e200abe915a2
#
_cell.length_a   1.000
_cell.length_b   1.000
_cell.length_c   1.000
_cell.angle_alpha   90.00
_cell.angle_beta   90.00
_cell.angle_gamma   90.00
#
_symmetry.space_group_name_H-M   'P 1'
#
loop_
_entity.id
_entity.type
_entity.pdbx_description
1 polymer ?
#
loop_
_entity_poly.entity_id
_entity_poly.type
_entity_poly.pdbx_seq_one_letter_code
_entity_poly.pdbx_strand_id
1 'polypeptide(L)'
;MRQLIAYGVCIAVAAIVALAFTPRGVMNAADTALNTDRMQINGLLDLGKRQVAVGERGTILISDDRGQTWQQASVEPQRQISLTALTALNTEQLIAVGQDGLILRSSDGASSWQEVHYEPDAGEPLLGVWAASAEQVFVFGSYGKFYQSDDAGQRWRDVALEVDRSHLNAMAGGSDGRRMLVGEQGLVMRSADNGQNWQQLPTFYNGSLFGVIRLTAQRWVTYGMRGHVFVTDNFGEQWQAIDVGNTQPLYGHVLLPDNAGVLIVGAGSSMVRLDGQGRLLGTSRQPGLGTLTSAIVVGGDQVLVAGERGVYQGSGNSVAALGKGEQRHETR
;
A
#
# COMPACT_ATOMS: atom_id res chain seq x y z
N MET A 1 -29.42 44.18 -45.21
CA MET A 1 -28.04 43.79 -44.83
C MET A 1 -27.90 43.39 -43.35
N ARG A 2 -28.28 44.23 -42.37
CA ARG A 2 -28.16 43.94 -40.92
C ARG A 2 -28.91 42.66 -40.46
N GLN A 3 -30.12 42.42 -40.96
CA GLN A 3 -30.91 41.20 -40.61
C GLN A 3 -30.29 39.91 -41.16
N LEU A 4 -29.68 39.90 -42.32
CA LEU A 4 -29.00 38.74 -42.89
C LEU A 4 -27.74 38.37 -42.07
N ILE A 5 -27.03 39.37 -41.56
CA ILE A 5 -25.89 39.14 -40.67
C ILE A 5 -26.34 38.53 -39.33
N ALA A 6 -27.46 39.02 -38.78
CA ALA A 6 -28.01 38.48 -37.53
C ALA A 6 -28.43 37.00 -37.67
N TYR A 7 -29.10 36.64 -38.79
CA TYR A 7 -29.45 35.24 -39.06
C TYR A 7 -28.23 34.36 -39.24
N GLY A 8 -27.20 34.85 -39.93
CA GLY A 8 -25.94 34.12 -40.09
C GLY A 8 -25.24 33.82 -38.74
N VAL A 9 -25.22 34.79 -37.84
CA VAL A 9 -24.67 34.61 -36.49
C VAL A 9 -25.49 33.60 -35.68
N CYS A 10 -26.83 33.67 -35.72
CA CYS A 10 -27.68 32.70 -35.01
C CYS A 10 -27.49 31.27 -35.53
N ILE A 11 -27.37 31.09 -36.85
CA ILE A 11 -27.12 29.76 -37.46
C ILE A 11 -25.72 29.23 -37.02
N ALA A 12 -24.72 30.08 -37.06
CA ALA A 12 -23.36 29.68 -36.61
C ALA A 12 -23.32 29.29 -35.13
N VAL A 13 -23.97 30.03 -34.26
CA VAL A 13 -24.09 29.69 -32.82
C VAL A 13 -24.85 28.38 -32.63
N ALA A 14 -25.98 28.19 -33.35
CA ALA A 14 -26.73 26.92 -33.24
C ALA A 14 -25.92 25.73 -33.75
N ALA A 15 -25.13 25.88 -34.81
CA ALA A 15 -24.25 24.83 -35.33
C ALA A 15 -23.11 24.49 -34.30
N ILE A 16 -22.52 25.50 -33.67
CA ILE A 16 -21.49 25.32 -32.64
C ILE A 16 -22.08 24.61 -31.42
N VAL A 17 -23.29 25.00 -30.98
CA VAL A 17 -23.99 24.33 -29.89
C VAL A 17 -24.30 22.88 -30.26
N ALA A 18 -24.83 22.61 -31.44
CA ALA A 18 -25.11 21.26 -31.92
C ALA A 18 -23.83 20.40 -31.95
N LEU A 19 -22.70 20.94 -32.41
CA LEU A 19 -21.40 20.28 -32.42
C LEU A 19 -20.86 20.03 -30.99
N ALA A 20 -21.09 20.95 -30.04
CA ALA A 20 -20.67 20.81 -28.67
C ALA A 20 -21.43 19.70 -27.93
N PHE A 21 -22.69 19.46 -28.29
CA PHE A 21 -23.56 18.45 -27.70
C PHE A 21 -23.71 17.16 -28.56
N THR A 22 -22.98 17.04 -29.67
CA THR A 22 -22.93 15.73 -30.32
C THR A 22 -22.33 14.68 -29.40
N PRO A 23 -22.99 13.52 -29.20
CA PRO A 23 -22.41 12.45 -28.45
C PRO A 23 -21.08 12.03 -29.10
N ARG A 24 -19.98 12.36 -28.48
CA ARG A 24 -18.70 11.80 -28.89
C ARG A 24 -18.78 10.32 -28.59
N GLY A 25 -18.51 9.48 -29.60
CA GLY A 25 -18.50 8.03 -29.41
C GLY A 25 -17.70 7.71 -28.12
N VAL A 26 -18.29 6.95 -27.23
CA VAL A 26 -17.61 6.44 -26.04
C VAL A 26 -16.45 5.61 -26.59
N MET A 27 -15.23 6.10 -26.48
CA MET A 27 -14.05 5.27 -26.72
C MET A 27 -14.18 4.09 -25.75
N ASN A 28 -14.24 2.88 -26.28
CA ASN A 28 -14.21 1.69 -25.46
C ASN A 28 -12.94 1.76 -24.61
N ALA A 29 -13.11 1.88 -23.31
CA ALA A 29 -12.02 1.99 -22.33
C ALA A 29 -11.10 0.73 -22.33
N ALA A 30 -11.47 -0.30 -23.09
CA ALA A 30 -10.77 -1.58 -23.15
C ALA A 30 -9.42 -1.55 -23.90
N ASP A 31 -9.10 -0.50 -24.67
CA ASP A 31 -7.92 -0.50 -25.55
C ASP A 31 -6.88 0.60 -25.23
N THR A 32 -7.05 1.38 -24.18
CA THR A 32 -6.06 2.41 -23.80
C THR A 32 -5.31 1.98 -22.56
N ALA A 33 -4.05 1.57 -22.72
CA ALA A 33 -3.13 1.41 -21.59
C ALA A 33 -3.09 2.71 -20.78
N LEU A 34 -3.38 2.61 -19.48
CA LEU A 34 -3.39 3.76 -18.58
C LEU A 34 -1.96 4.18 -18.28
N ASN A 35 -1.69 5.47 -18.39
CA ASN A 35 -0.42 6.02 -17.91
C ASN A 35 -0.52 6.24 -16.39
N THR A 36 0.23 5.45 -15.65
CA THR A 36 0.26 5.50 -14.18
C THR A 36 1.12 6.64 -13.62
N ASP A 37 1.94 7.32 -14.44
CA ASP A 37 3.00 8.27 -14.01
C ASP A 37 2.50 9.48 -13.20
N ARG A 38 1.18 9.71 -13.17
CA ARG A 38 0.56 10.84 -12.47
C ARG A 38 -0.53 10.42 -11.49
N MET A 39 -0.59 9.13 -11.17
CA MET A 39 -1.56 8.56 -10.24
C MET A 39 -0.88 8.29 -8.91
N GLN A 40 -1.48 8.71 -7.81
CA GLN A 40 -1.02 8.27 -6.50
C GLN A 40 -1.47 6.83 -6.26
N ILE A 41 -0.51 5.94 -6.18
CA ILE A 41 -0.70 4.52 -5.85
C ILE A 41 -0.28 4.29 -4.40
N ASN A 42 -1.18 3.75 -3.59
CA ASN A 42 -0.97 3.54 -2.17
C ASN A 42 -0.58 2.11 -1.83
N GLY A 43 -0.99 1.13 -2.63
CA GLY A 43 -0.68 -0.28 -2.43
C GLY A 43 -0.43 -1.04 -3.71
N LEU A 44 0.50 -1.99 -3.67
CA LEU A 44 0.79 -2.97 -4.70
C LEU A 44 0.66 -4.37 -4.14
N LEU A 45 0.23 -5.32 -4.97
CA LEU A 45 0.15 -6.73 -4.66
C LEU A 45 0.56 -7.56 -5.87
N ASP A 46 1.33 -8.64 -5.65
CA ASP A 46 1.68 -9.63 -6.65
C ASP A 46 0.89 -10.92 -6.44
N LEU A 47 0.17 -11.36 -7.46
CA LEU A 47 -0.53 -12.65 -7.53
C LEU A 47 0.24 -13.68 -8.37
N GLY A 48 1.50 -13.40 -8.68
CA GLY A 48 2.37 -14.20 -9.55
C GLY A 48 2.20 -13.87 -11.02
N LYS A 49 1.06 -14.17 -11.63
CA LYS A 49 0.77 -13.82 -13.03
C LYS A 49 0.20 -12.41 -13.20
N ARG A 50 -0.43 -11.89 -12.18
CA ARG A 50 -1.11 -10.59 -12.19
C ARG A 50 -0.60 -9.73 -11.04
N GLN A 51 -0.39 -8.47 -11.32
CA GLN A 51 -0.11 -7.44 -10.33
C GLN A 51 -1.35 -6.55 -10.18
N VAL A 52 -1.60 -6.12 -8.94
CA VAL A 52 -2.74 -5.25 -8.61
C VAL A 52 -2.22 -4.00 -7.91
N ALA A 53 -2.73 -2.84 -8.31
CA ALA A 53 -2.41 -1.56 -7.68
C ALA A 53 -3.68 -0.87 -7.24
N VAL A 54 -3.66 -0.25 -6.04
CA VAL A 54 -4.78 0.56 -5.53
C VAL A 54 -4.29 1.95 -5.18
N GLY A 55 -5.16 2.96 -5.35
CA GLY A 55 -4.75 4.34 -5.14
C GLY A 55 -5.91 5.31 -4.96
N GLU A 56 -5.64 6.55 -5.32
CA GLU A 56 -6.59 7.65 -5.19
C GLU A 56 -7.85 7.44 -6.03
N ARG A 57 -8.96 8.10 -5.64
CA ARG A 57 -10.25 8.11 -6.35
C ARG A 57 -10.83 6.72 -6.63
N GLY A 58 -10.58 5.76 -5.76
CA GLY A 58 -11.05 4.39 -5.94
C GLY A 58 -10.42 3.67 -7.12
N THR A 59 -9.25 4.12 -7.55
CA THR A 59 -8.50 3.49 -8.64
C THR A 59 -8.03 2.11 -8.22
N ILE A 60 -8.36 1.10 -9.02
CA ILE A 60 -7.79 -0.24 -8.96
C ILE A 60 -7.29 -0.59 -10.34
N LEU A 61 -6.01 -0.91 -10.45
CA LEU A 61 -5.35 -1.27 -11.70
C LEU A 61 -4.87 -2.71 -11.65
N ILE A 62 -4.92 -3.39 -12.78
CA ILE A 62 -4.38 -4.73 -12.98
C ILE A 62 -3.37 -4.73 -14.12
N SER A 63 -2.32 -5.52 -13.96
CA SER A 63 -1.30 -5.79 -14.97
C SER A 63 -1.07 -7.29 -15.07
N ASP A 64 -1.09 -7.83 -16.29
CA ASP A 64 -0.81 -9.23 -16.58
C ASP A 64 0.57 -9.41 -17.26
N ASP A 65 1.38 -8.35 -17.32
CA ASP A 65 2.69 -8.32 -17.99
C ASP A 65 3.81 -7.78 -17.08
N ARG A 66 3.68 -8.05 -15.77
CA ARG A 66 4.65 -7.65 -14.73
C ARG A 66 4.82 -6.13 -14.60
N GLY A 67 3.71 -5.39 -14.72
CA GLY A 67 3.68 -3.95 -14.52
C GLY A 67 4.10 -3.12 -15.72
N GLN A 68 4.22 -3.70 -16.94
CA GLN A 68 4.52 -2.96 -18.15
C GLN A 68 3.32 -2.18 -18.65
N THR A 69 2.15 -2.80 -18.62
CA THR A 69 0.88 -2.13 -18.95
C THR A 69 -0.15 -2.34 -17.85
N TRP A 70 -1.03 -1.36 -17.69
CA TRP A 70 -2.05 -1.35 -16.66
C TRP A 70 -3.43 -1.10 -17.25
N GLN A 71 -4.42 -1.80 -16.72
CA GLN A 71 -5.84 -1.64 -17.07
C GLN A 71 -6.64 -1.40 -15.79
N GLN A 72 -7.72 -0.64 -15.90
CA GLN A 72 -8.59 -0.39 -14.76
C GLN A 72 -9.53 -1.56 -14.51
N ALA A 73 -9.61 -2.02 -13.27
CA ALA A 73 -10.60 -2.99 -12.81
C ALA A 73 -11.98 -2.35 -12.68
N SER A 74 -13.04 -3.16 -12.75
CA SER A 74 -14.40 -2.70 -12.45
C SER A 74 -14.63 -2.61 -10.94
N VAL A 75 -15.24 -1.52 -10.48
CA VAL A 75 -15.60 -1.31 -9.06
C VAL A 75 -17.07 -0.92 -8.97
N GLU A 76 -17.85 -1.61 -8.18
CA GLU A 76 -19.28 -1.34 -8.04
C GLU A 76 -19.76 -1.34 -6.58
N PRO A 77 -20.35 -0.21 -6.10
CA PRO A 77 -20.46 1.09 -6.77
C PRO A 77 -19.12 1.82 -6.81
N GLN A 78 -18.84 2.56 -7.89
CA GLN A 78 -17.65 3.40 -7.96
C GLN A 78 -17.87 4.71 -7.18
N ARG A 79 -17.33 4.78 -5.96
CA ARG A 79 -17.50 5.94 -5.07
C ARG A 79 -16.42 7.00 -5.21
N GLN A 80 -15.36 6.73 -5.96
CA GLN A 80 -14.17 7.59 -6.10
C GLN A 80 -13.47 7.90 -4.75
N ILE A 81 -13.58 6.98 -3.78
CA ILE A 81 -12.93 7.09 -2.47
C ILE A 81 -11.54 6.50 -2.56
N SER A 82 -10.54 7.19 -2.03
CA SER A 82 -9.14 6.72 -2.05
C SER A 82 -8.98 5.43 -1.27
N LEU A 83 -8.33 4.45 -1.90
CA LEU A 83 -7.95 3.18 -1.30
C LEU A 83 -6.55 3.30 -0.68
N THR A 84 -6.36 2.75 0.50
CA THR A 84 -5.14 2.86 1.31
C THR A 84 -4.29 1.61 1.27
N ALA A 85 -4.91 0.43 1.23
CA ALA A 85 -4.22 -0.86 1.26
C ALA A 85 -5.04 -1.96 0.58
N LEU A 86 -4.34 -3.06 0.23
CA LEU A 86 -4.97 -4.27 -0.28
C LEU A 86 -4.21 -5.52 0.20
N THR A 87 -4.89 -6.65 0.20
CA THR A 87 -4.31 -7.97 0.50
C THR A 87 -4.99 -9.05 -0.33
N ALA A 88 -4.30 -10.17 -0.56
CA ALA A 88 -4.88 -11.37 -1.13
C ALA A 88 -5.11 -12.43 -0.06
N LEU A 89 -6.26 -13.09 -0.12
CA LEU A 89 -6.51 -14.32 0.62
C LEU A 89 -6.01 -15.54 -0.19
N ASN A 90 -6.14 -15.43 -1.51
CA ASN A 90 -5.60 -16.34 -2.52
C ASN A 90 -5.54 -15.60 -3.88
N THR A 91 -5.27 -16.29 -4.97
CA THR A 91 -5.15 -15.68 -6.30
C THR A 91 -6.45 -15.11 -6.87
N GLU A 92 -7.62 -15.49 -6.33
CA GLU A 92 -8.94 -15.03 -6.79
C GLU A 92 -9.60 -14.07 -5.81
N GLN A 93 -9.39 -14.27 -4.50
CA GLN A 93 -10.07 -13.51 -3.45
C GLN A 93 -9.14 -12.46 -2.86
N LEU A 94 -9.55 -11.19 -2.95
CA LEU A 94 -8.79 -10.05 -2.47
C LEU A 94 -9.69 -9.10 -1.69
N ILE A 95 -9.08 -8.35 -0.80
CA ILE A 95 -9.70 -7.26 -0.03
C ILE A 95 -8.88 -5.98 -0.27
N ALA A 96 -9.58 -4.87 -0.51
CA ALA A 96 -9.01 -3.54 -0.50
C ALA A 96 -9.79 -2.66 0.48
N VAL A 97 -9.08 -1.75 1.15
CA VAL A 97 -9.65 -0.84 2.15
C VAL A 97 -9.31 0.60 1.85
N GLY A 98 -10.08 1.54 2.39
CA GLY A 98 -9.88 2.96 2.10
C GLY A 98 -10.49 3.92 3.10
N GLN A 99 -10.64 5.16 2.65
CA GLN A 99 -11.28 6.25 3.41
C GLN A 99 -12.75 5.90 3.71
N ASP A 100 -13.35 6.57 4.69
CA ASP A 100 -14.76 6.46 5.06
C ASP A 100 -15.19 5.02 5.40
N GLY A 101 -14.30 4.21 5.97
CA GLY A 101 -14.57 2.83 6.34
C GLY A 101 -14.79 1.88 5.15
N LEU A 102 -14.43 2.29 3.92
CA LEU A 102 -14.68 1.49 2.73
C LEU A 102 -13.90 0.17 2.74
N ILE A 103 -14.61 -0.95 2.53
CA ILE A 103 -14.02 -2.26 2.25
C ILE A 103 -14.60 -2.79 0.94
N LEU A 104 -13.71 -3.09 0.00
CA LEU A 104 -14.02 -3.74 -1.27
C LEU A 104 -13.52 -5.17 -1.27
N ARG A 105 -14.26 -6.08 -1.89
CA ARG A 105 -13.91 -7.48 -2.07
C ARG A 105 -13.94 -7.87 -3.54
N SER A 106 -12.92 -8.57 -4.00
CA SER A 106 -12.89 -9.26 -5.28
C SER A 106 -12.94 -10.78 -5.08
N SER A 107 -13.52 -11.50 -6.04
CA SER A 107 -13.57 -12.96 -6.09
C SER A 107 -13.16 -13.53 -7.45
N ASP A 108 -12.55 -12.72 -8.31
CA ASP A 108 -12.20 -13.04 -9.69
C ASP A 108 -10.77 -12.58 -10.08
N GLY A 109 -9.88 -12.57 -9.11
CA GLY A 109 -8.48 -12.16 -9.33
C GLY A 109 -8.33 -10.68 -9.64
N ALA A 110 -9.07 -9.83 -8.92
CA ALA A 110 -9.07 -8.38 -9.02
C ALA A 110 -9.71 -7.79 -10.29
N SER A 111 -10.37 -8.58 -11.15
CA SER A 111 -11.01 -8.08 -12.36
C SER A 111 -12.23 -7.23 -12.04
N SER A 112 -13.00 -7.62 -11.01
CA SER A 112 -14.11 -6.84 -10.49
C SER A 112 -14.13 -6.79 -8.96
N TRP A 113 -14.70 -5.71 -8.42
CA TRP A 113 -14.74 -5.43 -6.99
C TRP A 113 -16.14 -4.98 -6.58
N GLN A 114 -16.58 -5.49 -5.42
CA GLN A 114 -17.85 -5.15 -4.81
C GLN A 114 -17.63 -4.58 -3.42
N GLU A 115 -18.46 -3.60 -3.06
CA GLU A 115 -18.51 -3.03 -1.71
C GLU A 115 -19.12 -4.04 -0.74
N VAL A 116 -18.43 -4.31 0.35
CA VAL A 116 -18.92 -5.16 1.44
C VAL A 116 -19.06 -4.41 2.76
N HIS A 117 -18.50 -3.21 2.87
CA HIS A 117 -18.62 -2.34 4.03
C HIS A 117 -18.35 -0.88 3.65
N TYR A 118 -19.11 0.07 4.23
CA TYR A 118 -18.95 1.49 4.01
C TYR A 118 -19.60 2.30 5.15
N GLU A 119 -18.85 3.18 5.79
CA GLU A 119 -19.27 3.98 6.96
C GLU A 119 -18.99 5.48 6.77
N PRO A 120 -19.68 6.18 5.85
CA PRO A 120 -19.39 7.56 5.55
C PRO A 120 -19.66 8.52 6.71
N ASP A 121 -20.62 8.21 7.57
CA ASP A 121 -21.01 9.08 8.70
C ASP A 121 -19.91 9.13 9.77
N ALA A 122 -19.13 8.10 9.93
CA ALA A 122 -17.99 8.08 10.82
C ALA A 122 -16.78 8.83 10.22
N GLY A 123 -16.64 8.82 8.89
CA GLY A 123 -15.56 9.48 8.14
C GLY A 123 -14.16 8.97 8.50
N GLU A 124 -14.07 7.80 9.14
CA GLU A 124 -12.82 7.28 9.70
C GLU A 124 -12.11 6.36 8.70
N PRO A 125 -10.87 6.70 8.30
CA PRO A 125 -10.11 5.87 7.37
C PRO A 125 -9.76 4.50 7.93
N LEU A 126 -9.85 3.47 7.07
CA LEU A 126 -9.15 2.22 7.24
C LEU A 126 -7.75 2.37 6.62
N LEU A 127 -6.72 2.09 7.41
CA LEU A 127 -5.32 2.35 7.02
C LEU A 127 -4.60 1.12 6.51
N GLY A 128 -5.07 -0.07 6.91
CA GLY A 128 -4.44 -1.31 6.48
C GLY A 128 -5.36 -2.51 6.53
N VAL A 129 -4.93 -3.56 5.84
CA VAL A 129 -5.57 -4.86 5.79
C VAL A 129 -4.51 -5.95 5.76
N TRP A 130 -4.72 -7.02 6.52
CA TRP A 130 -3.80 -8.14 6.58
C TRP A 130 -4.56 -9.47 6.62
N ALA A 131 -4.24 -10.39 5.71
CA ALA A 131 -4.80 -11.73 5.67
C ALA A 131 -3.93 -12.70 6.48
N ALA A 132 -4.53 -13.35 7.46
CA ALA A 132 -3.88 -14.40 8.23
C ALA A 132 -3.99 -15.77 7.56
N SER A 133 -5.07 -15.99 6.81
CA SER A 133 -5.36 -17.20 6.03
C SER A 133 -6.32 -16.86 4.89
N ALA A 134 -6.73 -17.86 4.12
CA ALA A 134 -7.77 -17.71 3.08
C ALA A 134 -9.13 -17.28 3.64
N GLU A 135 -9.37 -17.44 4.94
CA GLU A 135 -10.66 -17.18 5.59
C GLU A 135 -10.56 -16.00 6.56
N GLN A 136 -9.40 -15.84 7.24
CA GLN A 136 -9.25 -14.87 8.30
C GLN A 136 -8.50 -13.62 7.84
N VAL A 137 -9.16 -12.46 7.97
CA VAL A 137 -8.67 -11.15 7.56
C VAL A 137 -8.87 -10.14 8.69
N PHE A 138 -7.91 -9.26 8.85
CA PHE A 138 -7.96 -8.12 9.77
C PHE A 138 -7.88 -6.83 8.98
N VAL A 139 -8.74 -5.88 9.36
CA VAL A 139 -8.75 -4.52 8.84
C VAL A 139 -8.58 -3.58 10.01
N PHE A 140 -7.74 -2.58 9.86
CA PHE A 140 -7.41 -1.66 10.93
C PHE A 140 -7.24 -0.25 10.41
N GLY A 141 -7.41 0.73 11.31
CA GLY A 141 -7.42 2.11 10.87
C GLY A 141 -7.34 3.14 11.98
N SER A 142 -7.94 4.29 11.70
CA SER A 142 -7.92 5.45 12.57
C SER A 142 -8.66 5.19 13.88
N TYR A 143 -8.20 5.86 14.93
CA TYR A 143 -8.83 5.88 16.26
C TYR A 143 -9.08 4.51 16.89
N GLY A 144 -8.21 3.53 16.59
CA GLY A 144 -8.28 2.19 17.14
C GLY A 144 -9.28 1.26 16.43
N LYS A 145 -9.84 1.66 15.27
CA LYS A 145 -10.71 0.78 14.48
C LYS A 145 -10.00 -0.51 14.15
N PHE A 146 -10.63 -1.63 14.50
CA PHE A 146 -10.08 -2.95 14.24
C PHE A 146 -11.20 -3.95 13.99
N TYR A 147 -11.29 -4.42 12.76
CA TYR A 147 -12.29 -5.39 12.34
C TYR A 147 -11.63 -6.72 12.00
N GLN A 148 -12.36 -7.79 12.26
CA GLN A 148 -11.98 -9.14 11.86
C GLN A 148 -13.11 -9.79 11.05
N SER A 149 -12.71 -10.49 10.01
CA SER A 149 -13.53 -11.45 9.27
C SER A 149 -12.95 -12.84 9.40
N ASP A 150 -13.80 -13.85 9.55
CA ASP A 150 -13.46 -15.28 9.59
C ASP A 150 -14.13 -16.03 8.43
N ASP A 151 -14.68 -15.32 7.42
CA ASP A 151 -15.40 -15.86 6.27
C ASP A 151 -14.95 -15.24 4.94
N ALA A 152 -13.62 -15.03 4.80
CA ALA A 152 -13.00 -14.48 3.61
C ALA A 152 -13.47 -13.05 3.25
N GLY A 153 -13.74 -12.22 4.26
CA GLY A 153 -14.12 -10.82 4.10
C GLY A 153 -15.57 -10.59 3.71
N GLN A 154 -16.46 -11.58 3.89
CA GLN A 154 -17.89 -11.41 3.60
C GLN A 154 -18.62 -10.69 4.74
N ARG A 155 -18.25 -10.95 5.98
CA ARG A 155 -18.79 -10.29 7.17
C ARG A 155 -17.68 -9.81 8.07
N TRP A 156 -17.90 -8.69 8.73
CA TRP A 156 -16.95 -8.05 9.59
C TRP A 156 -17.52 -7.90 10.99
N ARG A 157 -16.70 -8.18 12.01
CA ARG A 157 -17.02 -7.90 13.39
C ARG A 157 -16.01 -6.89 13.94
N ASP A 158 -16.51 -5.95 14.71
CA ASP A 158 -15.66 -5.03 15.47
C ASP A 158 -14.96 -5.80 16.60
N VAL A 159 -13.67 -5.53 16.78
CA VAL A 159 -12.86 -6.11 17.86
C VAL A 159 -12.28 -4.96 18.67
N ALA A 160 -12.78 -4.79 19.90
CA ALA A 160 -12.27 -3.76 20.78
C ALA A 160 -10.81 -4.08 21.20
N LEU A 161 -9.91 -3.17 20.88
CA LEU A 161 -8.55 -3.16 21.39
C LEU A 161 -8.43 -2.09 22.48
N GLU A 162 -7.71 -2.40 23.55
CA GLU A 162 -7.38 -1.42 24.59
C GLU A 162 -6.24 -0.52 24.09
N VAL A 163 -6.59 0.40 23.19
CA VAL A 163 -5.70 1.41 22.61
C VAL A 163 -6.32 2.79 22.81
N ASP A 164 -5.56 3.76 23.28
CA ASP A 164 -6.02 5.12 23.56
C ASP A 164 -6.23 5.90 22.26
N ARG A 165 -7.25 5.49 21.45
CA ARG A 165 -7.62 6.09 20.16
C ARG A 165 -6.46 6.30 19.17
N SER A 166 -5.36 5.56 19.36
CA SER A 166 -4.22 5.60 18.46
C SER A 166 -4.57 5.03 17.09
N HIS A 167 -4.02 5.62 16.03
CA HIS A 167 -4.14 5.04 14.70
C HIS A 167 -3.33 3.75 14.61
N LEU A 168 -3.94 2.72 14.01
CA LEU A 168 -3.35 1.41 13.76
C LEU A 168 -2.85 1.38 12.31
N ASN A 169 -1.53 1.27 12.11
CA ASN A 169 -0.93 1.52 10.80
C ASN A 169 -0.55 0.25 10.04
N ALA A 170 -0.06 -0.78 10.72
CA ALA A 170 0.38 -2.01 10.05
C ALA A 170 0.29 -3.22 10.96
N MET A 171 0.07 -4.38 10.34
CA MET A 171 0.02 -5.68 11.00
C MET A 171 0.81 -6.72 10.21
N ALA A 172 1.49 -7.62 10.92
CA ALA A 172 2.13 -8.80 10.35
C ALA A 172 1.95 -10.00 11.27
N GLY A 173 2.14 -11.20 10.74
CA GLY A 173 1.98 -12.41 11.51
C GLY A 173 2.51 -13.66 10.82
N GLY A 174 2.23 -14.82 11.41
CA GLY A 174 2.58 -16.11 10.85
C GLY A 174 1.65 -17.23 11.29
N SER A 175 1.87 -18.42 10.73
CA SER A 175 1.06 -19.62 10.98
C SER A 175 1.21 -20.18 12.40
N ASP A 176 2.20 -19.71 13.16
CA ASP A 176 2.41 -20.08 14.57
C ASP A 176 1.55 -19.28 15.57
N GLY A 177 0.61 -18.49 15.08
CA GLY A 177 -0.30 -17.67 15.87
C GLY A 177 0.27 -16.33 16.35
N ARG A 178 1.57 -16.08 16.15
CA ARG A 178 2.20 -14.81 16.52
C ARG A 178 1.86 -13.71 15.54
N ARG A 179 1.39 -12.59 16.10
CA ARG A 179 0.99 -11.39 15.35
C ARG A 179 1.51 -10.15 16.05
N MET A 180 1.78 -9.13 15.28
CA MET A 180 2.19 -7.82 15.79
C MET A 180 1.46 -6.74 15.00
N LEU A 181 0.92 -5.76 15.72
CA LEU A 181 0.23 -4.60 15.23
C LEU A 181 0.98 -3.36 15.72
N VAL A 182 1.23 -2.41 14.84
CA VAL A 182 1.95 -1.17 15.16
C VAL A 182 1.15 0.06 14.76
N GLY A 183 1.39 1.18 15.43
CA GLY A 183 0.63 2.39 15.23
C GLY A 183 1.33 3.67 15.65
N GLU A 184 0.52 4.67 15.95
CA GLU A 184 0.98 5.99 16.40
C GLU A 184 1.59 5.93 17.79
N GLN A 185 2.38 6.97 18.11
CA GLN A 185 3.00 7.18 19.43
C GLN A 185 3.80 5.98 19.94
N GLY A 186 4.38 5.21 19.00
CA GLY A 186 5.16 4.01 19.33
C GLY A 186 4.31 2.84 19.80
N LEU A 187 3.00 2.86 19.52
CA LEU A 187 2.12 1.73 19.83
C LEU A 187 2.64 0.46 19.18
N VAL A 188 2.84 -0.56 20.00
CA VAL A 188 3.09 -1.94 19.57
C VAL A 188 2.20 -2.86 20.38
N MET A 189 1.40 -3.66 19.70
CA MET A 189 0.62 -4.73 20.28
C MET A 189 1.08 -6.08 19.74
N ARG A 190 1.07 -7.11 20.54
CA ARG A 190 1.36 -8.48 20.14
C ARG A 190 0.26 -9.44 20.55
N SER A 191 0.09 -10.48 19.77
CA SER A 191 -0.73 -11.65 20.07
C SER A 191 0.10 -12.92 19.82
N ALA A 192 -0.07 -13.93 20.67
CA ALA A 192 0.56 -15.25 20.51
C ALA A 192 -0.46 -16.35 20.22
N ASP A 193 -1.75 -16.02 20.05
CA ASP A 193 -2.89 -16.93 20.00
C ASP A 193 -3.84 -16.63 18.83
N ASN A 194 -3.28 -16.30 17.66
CA ASN A 194 -4.06 -15.97 16.45
C ASN A 194 -4.94 -14.71 16.57
N GLY A 195 -4.55 -13.75 17.42
CA GLY A 195 -5.28 -12.49 17.60
C GLY A 195 -6.49 -12.60 18.52
N GLN A 196 -6.61 -13.67 19.31
CA GLN A 196 -7.68 -13.81 20.29
C GLN A 196 -7.44 -12.87 21.48
N ASN A 197 -6.20 -12.76 21.92
CA ASN A 197 -5.79 -11.84 22.97
C ASN A 197 -4.64 -10.97 22.48
N TRP A 198 -4.70 -9.68 22.84
CA TRP A 198 -3.71 -8.70 22.47
C TRP A 198 -3.07 -8.09 23.72
N GLN A 199 -1.76 -7.94 23.72
CA GLN A 199 -0.98 -7.31 24.75
C GLN A 199 -0.30 -6.06 24.19
N GLN A 200 -0.55 -4.89 24.76
CA GLN A 200 0.24 -3.70 24.49
C GLN A 200 1.62 -3.83 25.15
N LEU A 201 2.65 -3.56 24.38
CA LEU A 201 4.03 -3.55 24.86
C LEU A 201 4.42 -2.18 25.42
N PRO A 202 5.41 -2.12 26.32
CA PRO A 202 5.95 -0.84 26.79
C PRO A 202 6.46 0.00 25.61
N THR A 203 6.12 1.29 25.61
CA THR A 203 6.55 2.23 24.57
C THR A 203 8.06 2.44 24.66
N PHE A 204 8.77 2.18 23.55
CA PHE A 204 10.22 2.38 23.42
C PHE A 204 10.56 3.56 22.48
N TYR A 205 9.57 4.08 21.77
CA TYR A 205 9.68 5.18 20.80
C TYR A 205 8.38 5.98 20.82
N ASN A 206 8.45 7.31 20.69
CA ASN A 206 7.26 8.18 20.77
C ASN A 206 6.80 8.73 19.42
N GLY A 207 7.26 8.19 18.30
CA GLY A 207 6.79 8.54 16.97
C GLY A 207 5.92 7.45 16.34
N SER A 208 5.29 7.75 15.21
CA SER A 208 4.48 6.77 14.49
C SER A 208 5.33 5.69 13.85
N LEU A 209 4.91 4.44 14.03
CA LEU A 209 5.41 3.27 13.33
C LEU A 209 4.45 2.98 12.17
N PHE A 210 4.98 2.93 10.94
CA PHE A 210 4.18 2.78 9.72
C PHE A 210 4.22 1.39 9.13
N GLY A 211 5.15 0.54 9.59
CA GLY A 211 5.22 -0.83 9.13
C GLY A 211 5.83 -1.77 10.14
N VAL A 212 5.43 -3.03 10.05
CA VAL A 212 5.98 -4.13 10.83
C VAL A 212 6.23 -5.34 9.93
N ILE A 213 7.37 -6.00 10.12
CA ILE A 213 7.85 -7.10 9.29
C ILE A 213 8.22 -8.25 10.19
N ARG A 214 7.72 -9.42 9.87
CA ARG A 214 8.15 -10.65 10.50
C ARG A 214 9.27 -11.29 9.69
N LEU A 215 10.48 -11.37 10.25
CA LEU A 215 11.60 -12.12 9.65
C LEU A 215 11.60 -13.57 10.13
N THR A 216 11.36 -13.82 11.43
CA THR A 216 11.20 -15.15 12.03
C THR A 216 10.11 -15.13 13.08
N ALA A 217 9.88 -16.24 13.76
CA ALA A 217 8.96 -16.28 14.90
C ALA A 217 9.34 -15.31 16.04
N GLN A 218 10.62 -15.05 16.24
CA GLN A 218 11.13 -14.18 17.31
C GLN A 218 11.63 -12.84 16.80
N ARG A 219 12.15 -12.81 15.54
CA ARG A 219 12.78 -11.61 14.98
C ARG A 219 11.81 -10.83 14.14
N TRP A 220 11.63 -9.56 14.51
CA TRP A 220 10.72 -8.63 13.83
C TRP A 220 11.44 -7.30 13.61
N VAL A 221 11.01 -6.60 12.59
CA VAL A 221 11.45 -5.24 12.28
C VAL A 221 10.24 -4.33 12.26
N THR A 222 10.36 -3.12 12.82
CA THR A 222 9.37 -2.05 12.63
C THR A 222 10.07 -0.79 12.16
N TYR A 223 9.35 0.04 11.41
CA TYR A 223 9.89 1.27 10.85
C TYR A 223 8.81 2.34 10.76
N GLY A 224 9.21 3.59 10.61
CA GLY A 224 8.21 4.65 10.53
C GLY A 224 8.76 6.06 10.35
N MET A 225 8.25 6.95 11.17
CA MET A 225 8.54 8.38 11.12
C MET A 225 10.03 8.67 11.28
N ARG A 226 10.52 9.70 10.56
CA ARG A 226 11.93 10.18 10.62
C ARG A 226 12.98 9.12 10.28
N GLY A 227 12.61 8.11 9.48
CA GLY A 227 13.53 7.05 9.06
C GLY A 227 13.94 6.07 10.15
N HIS A 228 13.27 6.09 11.30
CA HIS A 228 13.56 5.16 12.37
C HIS A 228 13.22 3.73 11.95
N VAL A 229 14.16 2.83 12.21
CA VAL A 229 14.03 1.38 12.03
C VAL A 229 14.48 0.71 13.33
N PHE A 230 13.72 -0.26 13.79
CA PHE A 230 14.00 -1.02 14.99
C PHE A 230 13.91 -2.52 14.72
N VAL A 231 14.75 -3.31 15.37
CA VAL A 231 14.74 -4.77 15.33
C VAL A 231 14.54 -5.33 16.72
N THR A 232 13.82 -6.43 16.82
CA THR A 232 13.72 -7.24 18.02
C THR A 232 14.04 -8.70 17.71
N ASP A 233 14.65 -9.41 18.64
CA ASP A 233 14.97 -10.85 18.57
C ASP A 233 14.14 -11.69 19.55
N ASN A 234 13.22 -11.05 20.26
CA ASN A 234 12.43 -11.68 21.34
C ASN A 234 10.95 -11.28 21.27
N PHE A 235 10.40 -11.19 20.05
CA PHE A 235 8.98 -10.91 19.81
C PHE A 235 8.50 -9.61 20.48
N GLY A 236 9.34 -8.56 20.42
CA GLY A 236 9.00 -7.21 20.86
C GLY A 236 9.26 -6.90 22.33
N GLU A 237 9.86 -7.81 23.11
CA GLU A 237 10.19 -7.51 24.52
C GLU A 237 11.28 -6.44 24.63
N GLN A 238 12.21 -6.44 23.70
CA GLN A 238 13.27 -5.43 23.60
C GLN A 238 13.48 -5.04 22.16
N TRP A 239 13.70 -3.76 21.91
CA TRP A 239 13.93 -3.21 20.58
C TRP A 239 15.30 -2.53 20.50
N GLN A 240 16.00 -2.77 19.42
CA GLN A 240 17.27 -2.11 19.09
C GLN A 240 17.08 -1.23 17.87
N ALA A 241 17.50 0.03 17.95
CA ALA A 241 17.48 0.95 16.82
C ALA A 241 18.59 0.59 15.82
N ILE A 242 18.26 0.70 14.53
CA ILE A 242 19.21 0.57 13.42
C ILE A 242 19.39 1.96 12.84
N ASP A 243 20.62 2.48 12.83
CA ASP A 243 20.94 3.70 12.13
C ASP A 243 21.01 3.41 10.63
N VAL A 244 20.03 3.88 9.90
CA VAL A 244 19.94 3.70 8.43
C VAL A 244 20.49 4.92 7.66
N GLY A 245 21.02 5.93 8.36
CA GLY A 245 21.55 7.15 7.73
C GLY A 245 20.49 7.96 6.95
N ASN A 246 19.21 7.79 7.30
CA ASN A 246 18.08 8.44 6.64
C ASN A 246 17.12 9.02 7.67
N THR A 247 16.64 10.24 7.43
CA THR A 247 15.67 10.93 8.29
C THR A 247 14.29 11.09 7.63
N GLN A 248 14.10 10.53 6.44
CA GLN A 248 12.81 10.56 5.74
C GLN A 248 11.90 9.44 6.25
N PRO A 249 10.60 9.69 6.41
CA PRO A 249 9.65 8.65 6.80
C PRO A 249 9.67 7.46 5.84
N LEU A 250 9.50 6.26 6.39
CA LEU A 250 9.43 4.99 5.67
C LEU A 250 8.00 4.46 5.74
N TYR A 251 7.41 4.04 4.60
CA TYR A 251 5.98 3.74 4.52
C TYR A 251 5.65 2.32 4.09
N GLY A 252 6.42 1.73 3.17
CA GLY A 252 6.14 0.41 2.62
C GLY A 252 7.34 -0.51 2.65
N HIS A 253 7.12 -1.79 2.42
CA HIS A 253 8.19 -2.78 2.32
C HIS A 253 7.81 -3.95 1.43
N VAL A 254 8.82 -4.70 1.02
CA VAL A 254 8.68 -6.04 0.42
C VAL A 254 9.73 -6.97 0.98
N LEU A 255 9.32 -8.21 1.32
CA LEU A 255 10.24 -9.30 1.61
C LEU A 255 10.88 -9.78 0.31
N LEU A 256 12.19 -9.91 0.31
CA LEU A 256 12.94 -10.39 -0.85
C LEU A 256 12.97 -11.93 -0.87
N PRO A 257 12.98 -12.56 -2.05
CA PRO A 257 13.04 -14.01 -2.19
C PRO A 257 14.25 -14.63 -1.46
N ASP A 258 14.15 -15.93 -1.18
CA ASP A 258 15.24 -16.75 -0.64
C ASP A 258 15.84 -16.24 0.68
N ASN A 259 15.01 -15.57 1.51
CA ASN A 259 15.43 -14.91 2.73
C ASN A 259 16.55 -13.87 2.54
N ALA A 260 16.64 -13.27 1.34
CA ALA A 260 17.61 -12.22 1.04
C ALA A 260 17.39 -10.93 1.84
N GLY A 261 16.31 -10.89 2.66
CA GLY A 261 15.99 -9.79 3.56
C GLY A 261 14.77 -8.99 3.13
N VAL A 262 14.81 -7.69 3.34
CA VAL A 262 13.69 -6.79 3.10
C VAL A 262 14.17 -5.50 2.45
N LEU A 263 13.36 -4.99 1.53
CA LEU A 263 13.45 -3.63 1.00
C LEU A 263 12.35 -2.79 1.62
N ILE A 264 12.71 -1.71 2.31
CA ILE A 264 11.78 -0.72 2.89
C ILE A 264 11.87 0.53 2.04
N VAL A 265 10.72 1.14 1.72
CA VAL A 265 10.62 2.33 0.86
C VAL A 265 9.90 3.47 1.58
N GLY A 266 10.16 4.72 1.16
CA GLY A 266 9.56 5.87 1.83
C GLY A 266 9.68 7.20 1.10
N ALA A 267 9.54 8.29 1.86
CA ALA A 267 9.58 9.65 1.37
C ALA A 267 10.93 10.00 0.72
N GLY A 268 10.87 10.93 -0.25
CA GLY A 268 12.05 11.35 -0.99
C GLY A 268 12.72 10.24 -1.78
N SER A 269 11.95 9.25 -2.21
CA SER A 269 12.43 8.04 -2.93
C SER A 269 13.44 7.23 -2.11
N SER A 270 13.32 7.27 -0.78
CA SER A 270 14.22 6.54 0.12
C SER A 270 13.98 5.04 0.01
N MET A 271 15.07 4.28 0.00
CA MET A 271 15.11 2.83 -0.04
C MET A 271 16.13 2.33 0.96
N VAL A 272 15.71 1.50 1.91
CA VAL A 272 16.56 0.89 2.95
C VAL A 272 16.53 -0.62 2.74
N ARG A 273 17.70 -1.24 2.64
CA ARG A 273 17.81 -2.69 2.50
C ARG A 273 18.41 -3.30 3.76
N LEU A 274 17.69 -4.28 4.31
CA LEU A 274 18.16 -5.10 5.41
C LEU A 274 18.33 -6.55 4.93
N ASP A 275 19.27 -7.29 5.53
CA ASP A 275 19.41 -8.74 5.30
C ASP A 275 18.32 -9.54 6.06
N GLY A 276 18.28 -10.86 5.84
CA GLY A 276 17.35 -11.76 6.54
C GLY A 276 17.54 -11.83 8.06
N GLN A 277 18.60 -11.20 8.59
CA GLN A 277 18.85 -11.05 10.01
C GLN A 277 18.46 -9.65 10.54
N GLY A 278 17.90 -8.78 9.66
CA GLY A 278 17.54 -7.42 10.01
C GLY A 278 18.72 -6.45 10.10
N ARG A 279 19.92 -6.82 9.62
CA ARG A 279 21.09 -5.95 9.62
C ARG A 279 21.08 -5.07 8.37
N LEU A 280 21.49 -3.80 8.52
CA LEU A 280 21.57 -2.87 7.41
C LEU A 280 22.58 -3.33 6.35
N LEU A 281 22.13 -3.45 5.11
CA LEU A 281 22.96 -3.67 3.93
C LEU A 281 23.28 -2.37 3.19
N GLY A 282 22.35 -1.41 3.23
CA GLY A 282 22.55 -0.09 2.62
C GLY A 282 21.28 0.73 2.56
N THR A 283 21.50 2.03 2.32
CA THR A 283 20.42 3.01 2.09
C THR A 283 20.72 3.75 0.79
N SER A 284 19.69 3.94 -0.03
CA SER A 284 19.80 4.63 -1.32
C SER A 284 18.60 5.55 -1.55
N ARG A 285 18.71 6.42 -2.55
CA ARG A 285 17.63 7.28 -3.04
C ARG A 285 17.65 7.28 -4.55
N GLN A 286 16.50 7.19 -5.17
CA GLN A 286 16.36 7.31 -6.62
C GLN A 286 15.59 8.60 -6.94
N PRO A 287 16.29 9.70 -7.31
CA PRO A 287 15.65 10.97 -7.56
C PRO A 287 14.55 10.87 -8.62
N GLY A 288 13.45 11.59 -8.40
CA GLY A 288 12.36 11.67 -9.37
C GLY A 288 11.14 10.79 -9.09
N LEU A 289 11.21 9.80 -8.21
CA LEU A 289 10.07 8.94 -7.91
C LEU A 289 9.09 9.52 -6.87
N GLY A 290 9.43 10.61 -6.17
CA GLY A 290 8.60 11.19 -5.12
C GLY A 290 8.56 10.34 -3.85
N THR A 291 7.44 10.35 -3.16
CA THR A 291 7.19 9.49 -2.00
C THR A 291 6.80 8.09 -2.46
N LEU A 292 7.47 7.07 -1.97
CA LEU A 292 7.17 5.67 -2.21
C LEU A 292 6.34 5.10 -1.04
N THR A 293 5.26 4.40 -1.37
CA THR A 293 4.30 3.85 -0.40
C THR A 293 4.29 2.32 -0.39
N SER A 294 4.67 1.69 -1.49
CA SER A 294 4.61 0.23 -1.65
C SER A 294 5.70 -0.29 -2.57
N ALA A 295 6.06 -1.56 -2.37
CA ALA A 295 6.96 -2.30 -3.23
C ALA A 295 6.55 -3.77 -3.33
N ILE A 296 6.75 -4.41 -4.49
CA ILE A 296 6.56 -5.86 -4.70
C ILE A 296 7.69 -6.41 -5.57
N VAL A 297 7.95 -7.71 -5.46
CA VAL A 297 8.83 -8.46 -6.37
C VAL A 297 7.96 -9.13 -7.43
N VAL A 298 8.27 -8.94 -8.71
CA VAL A 298 7.46 -9.46 -9.84
C VAL A 298 8.18 -10.54 -10.65
N GLY A 299 9.08 -11.23 -10.00
CA GLY A 299 9.83 -12.36 -10.56
C GLY A 299 11.32 -12.05 -10.77
N GLY A 300 12.18 -13.02 -10.45
CA GLY A 300 13.62 -12.84 -10.44
C GLY A 300 14.05 -11.66 -9.57
N ASP A 301 14.86 -10.79 -10.12
CA ASP A 301 15.37 -9.58 -9.44
C ASP A 301 14.53 -8.32 -9.74
N GLN A 302 13.35 -8.45 -10.37
CA GLN A 302 12.54 -7.29 -10.72
C GLN A 302 11.65 -6.86 -9.55
N VAL A 303 11.72 -5.58 -9.22
CA VAL A 303 10.90 -4.93 -8.17
C VAL A 303 10.06 -3.84 -8.82
N LEU A 304 8.77 -3.82 -8.53
CA LEU A 304 7.92 -2.66 -8.73
C LEU A 304 7.86 -1.86 -7.44
N VAL A 305 8.05 -0.55 -7.55
CA VAL A 305 7.80 0.41 -6.46
C VAL A 305 6.71 1.37 -6.90
N ALA A 306 5.87 1.78 -5.97
CA ALA A 306 4.78 2.69 -6.28
C ALA A 306 4.63 3.78 -5.23
N GLY A 307 3.99 4.88 -5.61
CA GLY A 307 3.73 6.00 -4.72
C GLY A 307 3.12 7.21 -5.41
N GLU A 308 3.56 8.39 -5.02
CA GLU A 308 3.06 9.69 -5.44
C GLU A 308 3.04 9.89 -6.98
N ARG A 309 3.96 9.25 -7.69
CA ARG A 309 4.12 9.42 -9.14
C ARG A 309 3.83 8.17 -9.94
N GLY A 310 3.06 7.23 -9.39
CA GLY A 310 2.63 6.02 -10.08
C GLY A 310 3.46 4.80 -9.76
N VAL A 311 3.61 3.90 -10.73
CA VAL A 311 4.33 2.63 -10.60
C VAL A 311 5.61 2.66 -11.43
N TYR A 312 6.72 2.27 -10.84
CA TYR A 312 8.03 2.23 -11.48
C TYR A 312 8.64 0.84 -11.36
N GLN A 313 9.29 0.42 -12.42
CA GLN A 313 10.04 -0.84 -12.45
C GLN A 313 11.52 -0.59 -12.20
N GLY A 314 12.10 -1.34 -11.27
CA GLY A 314 13.53 -1.38 -11.00
C GLY A 314 14.06 -2.81 -10.94
N SER A 315 15.38 -2.99 -10.98
CA SER A 315 15.96 -4.29 -10.67
C SER A 315 16.41 -4.33 -9.21
N GLY A 316 16.16 -5.41 -8.50
CA GLY A 316 16.60 -5.63 -7.12
C GLY A 316 18.13 -5.52 -6.97
N ASN A 317 18.90 -5.83 -8.03
CA ASN A 317 20.35 -5.67 -8.08
C ASN A 317 20.79 -4.23 -8.29
N SER A 318 20.05 -3.40 -9.02
CA SER A 318 20.36 -1.96 -9.12
C SER A 318 20.05 -1.24 -7.81
N VAL A 319 19.05 -1.66 -7.08
CA VAL A 319 18.80 -1.22 -5.70
C VAL A 319 19.91 -1.71 -4.75
N ALA A 320 20.53 -2.87 -5.03
CA ALA A 320 21.65 -3.43 -4.26
C ALA A 320 23.03 -2.82 -4.62
N ALA A 321 23.19 -2.41 -5.87
CA ALA A 321 24.48 -1.88 -6.37
C ALA A 321 24.76 -0.44 -5.91
N LEU A 322 23.72 0.32 -5.53
CA LEU A 322 23.87 1.70 -5.05
C LEU A 322 24.52 1.79 -3.66
N GLY A 323 24.61 0.68 -2.91
CA GLY A 323 25.31 0.62 -1.62
C GLY A 323 26.82 0.42 -1.67
N LYS A 324 27.42 0.25 -2.86
CA LYS A 324 28.88 0.06 -3.04
C LYS A 324 29.62 1.24 -3.71
N GLY A 325 28.99 2.35 -3.89
CA GLY A 325 29.60 3.50 -4.55
C GLY A 325 29.72 4.72 -3.66
N GLU A 326 30.98 4.97 -3.25
CA GLU A 326 31.62 6.22 -2.75
C GLU A 326 32.04 6.22 -1.28
N GLN A 327 32.94 5.32 -0.92
CA GLN A 327 34.07 5.74 -0.11
C GLN A 327 35.11 6.36 -1.06
N ARG A 328 34.93 7.60 -1.45
CA ARG A 328 36.08 8.38 -1.95
C ARG A 328 36.92 8.82 -0.75
N HIS A 329 38.11 8.25 -0.67
CA HIS A 329 39.21 8.80 0.06
C HIS A 329 39.37 10.29 -0.28
N GLU A 330 39.08 11.18 0.64
CA GLU A 330 39.75 12.45 0.72
C GLU A 330 41.09 12.23 1.42
N THR A 331 42.11 11.97 0.62
CA THR A 331 43.49 12.20 1.00
C THR A 331 43.93 13.48 0.24
N ARG A 332 43.93 14.58 0.94
CA ARG A 332 44.97 15.64 1.05
C ARG A 332 44.39 16.91 1.59
#